data_198523ce2237326e19219b880c217e98
#
_entry.id   198523ce2237326e19219b880c217e98
#
_cell.length_a   1.000
_cell.length_b   1.000
_cell.length_c   1.000
_cell.angle_alpha   90.00
_cell.angle_beta   90.00
_cell.angle_gamma   90.00
#
_symmetry.space_group_name_H-M   'P 1'
#
loop_
_entity.id
_entity.type
_entity.pdbx_description
1 polymer ?
#
loop_
_entity_poly.entity_id
_entity_poly.type
_entity_poly.pdbx_seq_one_letter_code
_entity_poly.pdbx_strand_id
1 'polypeptide(L)'
;MNPKQVKVSIIIPHHGGFDILDECLTSLGKSTFQDYEIIVVDNNTQDDSITKIKNKFLNINILSLKENLGYAGGCNQGAIKSNGELLLFLNNDTSHNPDWIEPLVNLMLSDNNIGSIQPKVLNINKKELFDYAGGSGGFIDIFCFPFVRGRIFDYIESDEGQYDDQREIFWASGCAFMTRKDLFLKITFDTQLFAYMEEIDYSWKSILLGYKNLIEPKSIVYHSGGTLNARSFLKSYFNHRNSMILFLTNHNTLFMLLLLIPKLFLEIVSLLRYLLLFDMKAFFAQLCSYVWIISHPIYMIRRIRNINQIKIHSLCSILNKMYKSSIVFKYFILRKKKYSELIN
;
A
#
# COMPACT_ATOMS: atom_id res chain seq x y z
N MET A 1 -4.42 35.40 2.89
CA MET A 1 -4.50 34.93 1.50
C MET A 1 -5.17 33.56 1.53
N ASN A 2 -6.25 33.35 0.78
CA ASN A 2 -6.79 31.99 0.63
C ASN A 2 -5.70 31.12 -0.01
N PRO A 3 -5.44 29.91 0.50
CA PRO A 3 -4.48 29.01 -0.12
C PRO A 3 -4.88 28.79 -1.59
N LYS A 4 -3.91 28.81 -2.49
CA LYS A 4 -4.15 28.51 -3.91
C LYS A 4 -4.73 27.10 -3.97
N GLN A 5 -5.95 26.96 -4.47
CA GLN A 5 -6.55 25.66 -4.69
C GLN A 5 -5.75 24.94 -5.79
N VAL A 6 -5.14 23.81 -5.46
CA VAL A 6 -4.40 22.97 -6.41
C VAL A 6 -5.18 21.68 -6.68
N LYS A 7 -4.89 21.03 -7.81
CA LYS A 7 -5.60 19.79 -8.18
C LYS A 7 -5.13 18.60 -7.36
N VAL A 8 -3.81 18.46 -7.17
CA VAL A 8 -3.18 17.30 -6.52
C VAL A 8 -2.33 17.74 -5.34
N SER A 9 -2.47 17.11 -4.19
CA SER A 9 -1.49 17.17 -3.09
C SER A 9 -0.67 15.89 -3.06
N ILE A 10 0.63 16.00 -3.32
CA ILE A 10 1.58 14.90 -3.23
C ILE A 10 2.10 14.84 -1.79
N ILE A 11 1.81 13.73 -1.10
CA ILE A 11 2.14 13.53 0.31
C ILE A 11 3.25 12.50 0.41
N ILE A 12 4.39 12.89 0.96
CA ILE A 12 5.61 12.09 1.04
C ILE A 12 6.00 11.93 2.51
N PRO A 13 5.63 10.82 3.19
CA PRO A 13 6.15 10.51 4.51
C PRO A 13 7.66 10.25 4.46
N HIS A 14 8.42 10.88 5.38
CA HIS A 14 9.86 10.78 5.43
C HIS A 14 10.34 10.56 6.86
N HIS A 15 11.30 9.65 7.05
CA HIS A 15 11.88 9.34 8.35
C HIS A 15 13.41 9.17 8.29
N GLY A 16 14.07 9.97 7.45
CA GLY A 16 15.52 10.02 7.31
C GLY A 16 16.05 9.61 5.94
N GLY A 17 17.30 9.98 5.66
CA GLY A 17 17.98 9.74 4.40
C GLY A 17 17.80 10.88 3.39
N PHE A 18 18.76 11.83 3.38
CA PHE A 18 18.72 12.98 2.48
C PHE A 18 18.70 12.56 1.01
N ASP A 19 19.64 11.71 0.59
CA ASP A 19 19.84 11.38 -0.83
C ASP A 19 18.61 10.74 -1.48
N ILE A 20 17.90 9.89 -0.71
CA ILE A 20 16.68 9.20 -1.15
C ILE A 20 15.56 10.22 -1.43
N LEU A 21 15.28 11.13 -0.49
CA LEU A 21 14.26 12.15 -0.65
C LEU A 21 14.66 13.19 -1.71
N ASP A 22 15.95 13.53 -1.81
CA ASP A 22 16.48 14.44 -2.80
C ASP A 22 16.26 13.93 -4.23
N GLU A 23 16.53 12.65 -4.48
CA GLU A 23 16.29 12.02 -5.78
C GLU A 23 14.80 12.01 -6.13
N CYS A 24 13.94 11.66 -5.18
CA CYS A 24 12.49 11.70 -5.35
C CYS A 24 11.98 13.08 -5.72
N LEU A 25 12.34 14.11 -4.94
CA LEU A 25 11.93 15.50 -5.18
C LEU A 25 12.50 16.06 -6.48
N THR A 26 13.74 15.70 -6.82
CA THR A 26 14.38 16.11 -8.08
C THR A 26 13.65 15.51 -9.28
N SER A 27 13.20 14.26 -9.20
CA SER A 27 12.41 13.64 -10.27
C SER A 27 11.01 14.25 -10.37
N LEU A 28 10.36 14.57 -9.24
CA LEU A 28 9.07 15.28 -9.21
C LEU A 28 9.15 16.67 -9.85
N GLY A 29 10.24 17.39 -9.62
CA GLY A 29 10.46 18.72 -10.22
C GLY A 29 10.54 18.72 -11.76
N LYS A 30 10.69 17.53 -12.38
CA LYS A 30 10.67 17.37 -13.85
C LYS A 30 9.27 17.04 -14.38
N SER A 31 8.24 16.93 -13.52
CA SER A 31 6.89 16.59 -13.95
C SER A 31 6.33 17.61 -14.93
N THR A 32 5.67 17.13 -15.98
CA THR A 32 4.92 17.96 -16.95
C THR A 32 3.63 18.50 -16.36
N PHE A 33 2.98 17.75 -15.48
CA PHE A 33 1.83 18.21 -14.72
C PHE A 33 2.28 19.20 -13.65
N GLN A 34 1.69 20.40 -13.59
CA GLN A 34 2.15 21.49 -12.73
C GLN A 34 1.13 21.93 -11.66
N ASP A 35 -0.11 21.44 -11.72
CA ASP A 35 -1.17 21.84 -10.77
C ASP A 35 -1.17 20.97 -9.52
N TYR A 36 -0.04 20.96 -8.80
CA TYR A 36 0.16 20.23 -7.56
C TYR A 36 0.88 21.04 -6.48
N GLU A 37 0.76 20.59 -5.25
CA GLU A 37 1.64 20.93 -4.13
C GLU A 37 2.36 19.68 -3.63
N ILE A 38 3.52 19.86 -3.00
CA ILE A 38 4.27 18.78 -2.33
C ILE A 38 4.22 19.03 -0.81
N ILE A 39 3.83 18.01 -0.06
CA ILE A 39 3.85 17.99 1.39
C ILE A 39 4.78 16.87 1.84
N VAL A 40 5.99 17.21 2.27
CA VAL A 40 6.89 16.28 2.93
C VAL A 40 6.48 16.21 4.39
N VAL A 41 6.08 15.02 4.84
CA VAL A 41 5.75 14.78 6.25
C VAL A 41 7.00 14.26 6.94
N ASP A 42 7.67 15.14 7.67
CA ASP A 42 8.79 14.82 8.54
C ASP A 42 8.27 14.01 9.75
N ASN A 43 8.40 12.70 9.65
CA ASN A 43 7.89 11.75 10.63
C ASN A 43 8.87 11.55 11.80
N ASN A 44 9.27 12.66 12.44
CA ASN A 44 10.27 12.73 13.50
C ASN A 44 11.65 12.21 13.05
N THR A 45 12.17 12.79 11.98
CA THR A 45 13.48 12.47 11.41
C THR A 45 14.60 12.88 12.39
N GLN A 46 15.59 12.01 12.56
CA GLN A 46 16.68 12.21 13.53
C GLN A 46 17.99 12.69 12.88
N ASP A 47 18.02 12.80 11.53
CA ASP A 47 19.16 13.29 10.76
C ASP A 47 18.93 14.73 10.22
N ASP A 48 19.88 15.26 9.50
CA ASP A 48 19.82 16.61 8.93
C ASP A 48 19.09 16.70 7.58
N SER A 49 18.48 15.61 7.11
CA SER A 49 17.84 15.52 5.79
C SER A 49 16.80 16.61 5.57
N ILE A 50 15.93 16.85 6.54
CA ILE A 50 14.88 17.88 6.45
C ILE A 50 15.47 19.29 6.32
N THR A 51 16.54 19.59 7.07
CA THR A 51 17.21 20.89 6.96
C THR A 51 17.84 21.09 5.60
N LYS A 52 18.51 20.07 5.05
CA LYS A 52 19.10 20.10 3.70
C LYS A 52 18.02 20.24 2.62
N ILE A 53 16.91 19.52 2.74
CA ILE A 53 15.78 19.60 1.80
C ILE A 53 15.16 21.00 1.80
N LYS A 54 14.94 21.61 2.96
CA LYS A 54 14.43 22.99 3.09
C LYS A 54 15.31 24.00 2.36
N ASN A 55 16.62 23.84 2.43
CA ASN A 55 17.56 24.73 1.79
C ASN A 55 17.62 24.55 0.26
N LYS A 56 17.37 23.35 -0.22
CA LYS A 56 17.46 23.00 -1.65
C LYS A 56 16.15 23.24 -2.41
N PHE A 57 15.00 22.94 -1.79
CA PHE A 57 13.69 23.00 -2.42
C PHE A 57 12.80 24.06 -1.74
N LEU A 58 12.69 25.24 -2.36
CA LEU A 58 11.98 26.37 -1.75
C LEU A 58 10.44 26.27 -1.82
N ASN A 59 9.91 25.47 -2.75
CA ASN A 59 8.47 25.40 -3.05
C ASN A 59 7.79 24.13 -2.51
N ILE A 60 8.32 23.54 -1.42
CA ILE A 60 7.73 22.39 -0.76
C ILE A 60 7.18 22.77 0.63
N ASN A 61 6.09 22.15 1.02
CA ASN A 61 5.55 22.26 2.36
C ASN A 61 6.13 21.16 3.24
N ILE A 62 6.70 21.51 4.39
CA ILE A 62 7.19 20.53 5.37
C ILE A 62 6.28 20.54 6.58
N LEU A 63 5.71 19.37 6.89
CA LEU A 63 4.92 19.11 8.08
C LEU A 63 5.73 18.27 9.05
N SER A 64 6.32 18.90 10.08
CA SER A 64 7.11 18.17 11.10
C SER A 64 6.22 17.62 12.21
N LEU A 65 6.33 16.32 12.47
CA LEU A 65 5.64 15.62 13.55
C LEU A 65 6.55 15.48 14.78
N LYS A 66 5.94 15.42 15.96
CA LYS A 66 6.66 15.28 17.24
C LYS A 66 7.17 13.87 17.52
N GLU A 67 6.57 12.87 16.86
CA GLU A 67 6.87 11.44 17.00
C GLU A 67 6.68 10.71 15.66
N ASN A 68 7.29 9.54 15.53
CA ASN A 68 7.10 8.69 14.36
C ASN A 68 5.75 7.96 14.44
N LEU A 69 4.79 8.40 13.62
CA LEU A 69 3.44 7.82 13.53
C LEU A 69 3.33 6.66 12.52
N GLY A 70 4.47 6.18 12.00
CA GLY A 70 4.49 5.21 10.91
C GLY A 70 4.02 5.80 9.58
N TYR A 71 3.95 4.96 8.55
CA TYR A 71 3.46 5.37 7.23
C TYR A 71 1.99 5.82 7.30
N ALA A 72 1.13 5.02 7.94
CA ALA A 72 -0.29 5.29 8.07
C ALA A 72 -0.58 6.65 8.74
N GLY A 73 0.05 6.92 9.88
CA GLY A 73 -0.14 8.18 10.60
C GLY A 73 0.45 9.37 9.86
N GLY A 74 1.63 9.24 9.27
CA GLY A 74 2.27 10.27 8.46
C GLY A 74 1.38 10.69 7.29
N CYS A 75 0.89 9.72 6.50
CA CYS A 75 -0.04 9.97 5.40
C CYS A 75 -1.33 10.68 5.86
N ASN A 76 -1.93 10.24 6.97
CA ASN A 76 -3.13 10.86 7.50
C ASN A 76 -2.90 12.34 7.87
N GLN A 77 -1.77 12.65 8.51
CA GLN A 77 -1.43 14.04 8.87
C GLN A 77 -1.19 14.91 7.62
N GLY A 78 -0.52 14.38 6.61
CA GLY A 78 -0.34 15.05 5.32
C GLY A 78 -1.67 15.32 4.63
N ALA A 79 -2.59 14.35 4.61
CA ALA A 79 -3.91 14.48 4.02
C ALA A 79 -4.77 15.57 4.68
N ILE A 80 -4.70 15.71 6.01
CA ILE A 80 -5.41 16.77 6.75
C ILE A 80 -4.88 18.16 6.35
N LYS A 81 -3.60 18.29 6.06
CA LYS A 81 -2.95 19.57 5.71
C LYS A 81 -2.98 19.90 4.22
N SER A 82 -3.43 18.99 3.38
CA SER A 82 -3.48 19.15 1.93
C SER A 82 -4.55 20.15 1.48
N ASN A 83 -4.35 20.76 0.30
CA ASN A 83 -5.31 21.67 -0.34
C ASN A 83 -5.91 21.09 -1.62
N GLY A 84 -5.32 20.03 -2.19
CA GLY A 84 -5.77 19.39 -3.43
C GLY A 84 -7.09 18.63 -3.29
N GLU A 85 -7.83 18.54 -4.37
CA GLU A 85 -8.99 17.64 -4.49
C GLU A 85 -8.59 16.17 -4.50
N LEU A 86 -7.43 15.90 -5.07
CA LEU A 86 -6.83 14.56 -5.17
C LEU A 86 -5.61 14.50 -4.27
N LEU A 87 -5.45 13.36 -3.60
CA LEU A 87 -4.26 13.03 -2.81
C LEU A 87 -3.44 12.01 -3.59
N LEU A 88 -2.14 12.25 -3.69
CA LEU A 88 -1.17 11.31 -4.25
C LEU A 88 -0.17 10.97 -3.14
N PHE A 89 -0.35 9.80 -2.51
CA PHE A 89 0.62 9.29 -1.55
C PHE A 89 1.79 8.68 -2.29
N LEU A 90 2.99 9.04 -1.87
CA LEU A 90 4.22 8.67 -2.57
C LEU A 90 5.32 8.34 -1.58
N ASN A 91 5.99 7.20 -1.77
CA ASN A 91 7.20 6.88 -1.02
C ASN A 91 8.34 7.83 -1.39
N ASN A 92 9.20 8.11 -0.42
CA ASN A 92 10.36 8.97 -0.60
C ASN A 92 11.51 8.33 -1.38
N ASP A 93 11.45 7.03 -1.68
CA ASP A 93 12.45 6.23 -2.39
C ASP A 93 12.00 5.87 -3.82
N THR A 94 11.31 6.80 -4.48
CA THR A 94 10.78 6.66 -5.83
C THR A 94 11.41 7.65 -6.80
N SER A 95 11.40 7.28 -8.08
CA SER A 95 11.75 8.15 -9.21
C SER A 95 10.70 7.98 -10.31
N HIS A 96 10.50 9.00 -11.13
CA HIS A 96 9.34 9.09 -12.02
C HIS A 96 9.71 9.57 -13.41
N ASN A 97 8.92 9.14 -14.41
CA ASN A 97 8.92 9.78 -15.73
C ASN A 97 8.26 11.17 -15.63
N PRO A 98 8.61 12.14 -16.49
CA PRO A 98 8.03 13.48 -16.41
C PRO A 98 6.49 13.51 -16.55
N ASP A 99 5.90 12.62 -17.30
CA ASP A 99 4.47 12.58 -17.66
C ASP A 99 3.61 11.64 -16.80
N TRP A 100 4.13 11.14 -15.68
CA TRP A 100 3.48 10.06 -14.89
C TRP A 100 2.21 10.46 -14.12
N ILE A 101 2.07 11.74 -13.72
CA ILE A 101 0.92 12.22 -12.92
C ILE A 101 -0.34 12.38 -13.79
N GLU A 102 -0.17 12.87 -15.00
CA GLU A 102 -1.28 13.26 -15.89
C GLU A 102 -2.22 12.09 -16.22
N PRO A 103 -1.75 10.87 -16.57
CA PRO A 103 -2.63 9.72 -16.78
C PRO A 103 -3.45 9.37 -15.53
N LEU A 104 -2.86 9.47 -14.33
CA LEU A 104 -3.57 9.21 -13.07
C LEU A 104 -4.70 10.22 -12.84
N VAL A 105 -4.44 11.51 -13.03
CA VAL A 105 -5.42 12.59 -12.88
C VAL A 105 -6.55 12.42 -13.89
N ASN A 106 -6.22 12.21 -15.15
CA ASN A 106 -7.22 12.05 -16.21
C ASN A 106 -8.14 10.85 -15.94
N LEU A 107 -7.57 9.72 -15.54
CA LEU A 107 -8.36 8.55 -15.19
C LEU A 107 -9.23 8.80 -13.93
N MET A 108 -8.69 9.43 -12.88
CA MET A 108 -9.45 9.73 -11.67
C MET A 108 -10.65 10.64 -11.94
N LEU A 109 -10.51 11.58 -12.88
CA LEU A 109 -11.57 12.52 -13.24
C LEU A 109 -12.59 11.93 -14.21
N SER A 110 -12.28 10.82 -14.90
CA SER A 110 -13.16 10.21 -15.89
C SER A 110 -14.38 9.49 -15.30
N ASP A 111 -14.28 9.00 -14.05
CA ASP A 111 -15.37 8.28 -13.35
C ASP A 111 -15.35 8.58 -11.85
N ASN A 112 -16.45 9.12 -11.33
CA ASN A 112 -16.60 9.43 -9.91
C ASN A 112 -16.65 8.19 -9.01
N ASN A 113 -16.82 7.00 -9.56
CA ASN A 113 -16.80 5.74 -8.82
C ASN A 113 -15.39 5.18 -8.64
N ILE A 114 -14.36 5.87 -9.13
CA ILE A 114 -12.97 5.47 -8.88
C ILE A 114 -12.56 5.98 -7.50
N GLY A 115 -12.21 5.07 -6.62
CA GLY A 115 -11.75 5.36 -5.25
C GLY A 115 -10.24 5.52 -5.16
N SER A 116 -9.48 4.68 -5.87
CA SER A 116 -8.02 4.80 -5.93
C SER A 116 -7.45 4.32 -7.27
N ILE A 117 -6.30 4.87 -7.62
CA ILE A 117 -5.51 4.47 -8.80
C ILE A 117 -4.05 4.35 -8.39
N GLN A 118 -3.38 3.29 -8.86
CA GLN A 118 -1.92 3.20 -8.78
C GLN A 118 -1.28 3.27 -10.17
N PRO A 119 -0.04 3.76 -10.29
CA PRO A 119 0.82 3.60 -11.46
C PRO A 119 1.37 2.16 -11.55
N LYS A 120 1.95 1.79 -12.70
CA LYS A 120 2.85 0.64 -12.81
C LYS A 120 4.11 0.93 -12.00
N VAL A 121 4.52 0.00 -11.14
CA VAL A 121 5.70 0.15 -10.29
C VAL A 121 6.78 -0.83 -10.73
N LEU A 122 7.92 -0.28 -11.17
CA LEU A 122 9.08 -1.00 -11.63
C LEU A 122 10.27 -0.80 -10.69
N ASN A 123 11.23 -1.70 -10.74
CA ASN A 123 12.43 -1.60 -9.91
C ASN A 123 13.36 -0.49 -10.43
N ILE A 124 13.84 0.39 -9.56
CA ILE A 124 14.67 1.54 -9.95
C ILE A 124 16.04 1.10 -10.52
N ASN A 125 16.60 0.01 -10.01
CA ASN A 125 17.92 -0.50 -10.41
C ASN A 125 17.86 -1.45 -11.61
N LYS A 126 16.70 -2.07 -11.85
CA LYS A 126 16.42 -3.00 -12.96
C LYS A 126 15.07 -2.66 -13.54
N LYS A 127 15.05 -1.60 -14.36
CA LYS A 127 13.82 -0.98 -14.87
C LYS A 127 12.95 -1.91 -15.73
N GLU A 128 13.50 -3.01 -16.18
CA GLU A 128 12.82 -4.08 -16.88
C GLU A 128 12.07 -5.06 -15.96
N LEU A 129 12.24 -4.96 -14.63
CA LEU A 129 11.59 -5.86 -13.66
C LEU A 129 10.48 -5.13 -12.90
N PHE A 130 9.39 -5.86 -12.65
CA PHE A 130 8.36 -5.37 -11.73
C PHE A 130 8.90 -5.23 -10.31
N ASP A 131 8.41 -4.23 -9.58
CA ASP A 131 8.78 -4.03 -8.19
C ASP A 131 7.87 -4.78 -7.23
N TYR A 132 8.42 -5.06 -6.06
CA TYR A 132 7.72 -5.66 -4.94
C TYR A 132 6.52 -4.82 -4.47
N ALA A 133 6.66 -3.50 -4.49
CA ALA A 133 5.70 -2.57 -3.93
C ALA A 133 4.56 -2.23 -4.91
N GLY A 134 3.93 -3.23 -5.52
CA GLY A 134 2.71 -3.02 -6.28
C GLY A 134 2.70 -3.53 -7.72
N GLY A 135 3.85 -3.71 -8.37
CA GLY A 135 3.94 -4.21 -9.74
C GLY A 135 2.95 -3.53 -10.69
N SER A 136 2.14 -4.28 -11.42
CA SER A 136 1.06 -3.77 -12.25
C SER A 136 -0.33 -4.05 -11.64
N GLY A 137 -0.50 -3.76 -10.34
CA GLY A 137 -1.75 -3.86 -9.61
C GLY A 137 -1.78 -4.95 -8.54
N GLY A 138 -2.41 -4.64 -7.41
CA GLY A 138 -2.49 -5.48 -6.23
C GLY A 138 -3.77 -6.31 -6.15
N PHE A 139 -3.62 -7.57 -5.71
CA PHE A 139 -4.69 -8.53 -5.46
C PHE A 139 -4.52 -9.15 -4.07
N ILE A 140 -5.56 -9.77 -3.57
CA ILE A 140 -5.55 -10.48 -2.28
C ILE A 140 -6.34 -11.77 -2.41
N ASP A 141 -5.86 -12.83 -1.77
CA ASP A 141 -6.61 -14.07 -1.69
C ASP A 141 -7.61 -14.07 -0.52
N ILE A 142 -8.47 -15.07 -0.48
CA ILE A 142 -9.48 -15.21 0.58
C ILE A 142 -8.89 -15.40 1.98
N PHE A 143 -7.60 -15.71 2.10
CA PHE A 143 -6.87 -15.82 3.36
C PHE A 143 -6.12 -14.54 3.73
N CYS A 144 -6.35 -13.45 3.01
CA CYS A 144 -5.68 -12.16 3.19
C CYS A 144 -4.16 -12.20 2.97
N PHE A 145 -3.69 -13.03 2.03
CA PHE A 145 -2.34 -12.96 1.51
C PHE A 145 -2.30 -12.08 0.25
N PRO A 146 -1.62 -10.93 0.27
CA PRO A 146 -1.53 -10.04 -0.88
C PRO A 146 -0.54 -10.58 -1.91
N PHE A 147 -0.80 -10.28 -3.18
CA PHE A 147 0.10 -10.54 -4.31
C PHE A 147 -0.15 -9.50 -5.40
N VAL A 148 0.76 -9.39 -6.35
CA VAL A 148 0.67 -8.38 -7.41
C VAL A 148 0.91 -8.99 -8.79
N ARG A 149 0.40 -8.35 -9.83
CA ARG A 149 0.76 -8.67 -11.21
C ARG A 149 2.22 -8.26 -11.44
N GLY A 150 3.02 -9.20 -11.93
CA GLY A 150 4.45 -9.05 -12.14
C GLY A 150 5.32 -9.58 -10.99
N ARG A 151 4.70 -9.94 -9.81
CA ARG A 151 5.45 -10.60 -8.74
C ARG A 151 4.56 -11.42 -7.82
N ILE A 152 4.96 -12.67 -7.61
CA ILE A 152 4.36 -13.56 -6.61
C ILE A 152 5.47 -14.10 -5.70
N PHE A 153 5.46 -13.74 -4.42
CA PHE A 153 6.51 -14.04 -3.44
C PHE A 153 7.91 -13.64 -3.95
N ASP A 154 8.80 -14.61 -4.14
CA ASP A 154 10.18 -14.37 -4.57
C ASP A 154 10.35 -14.38 -6.10
N TYR A 155 9.29 -14.74 -6.85
CA TYR A 155 9.33 -14.74 -8.31
C TYR A 155 8.93 -13.38 -8.88
N ILE A 156 9.85 -12.75 -9.59
CA ILE A 156 9.68 -11.45 -10.24
C ILE A 156 9.64 -11.66 -11.74
N GLU A 157 8.66 -11.07 -12.43
CA GLU A 157 8.54 -11.09 -13.88
C GLU A 157 9.21 -9.86 -14.49
N SER A 158 9.73 -10.02 -15.71
CA SER A 158 10.12 -8.88 -16.55
C SER A 158 8.88 -8.20 -17.11
N ASP A 159 8.92 -6.87 -17.24
CA ASP A 159 7.88 -6.11 -17.92
C ASP A 159 8.11 -6.17 -19.44
N GLU A 160 7.32 -6.96 -20.11
CA GLU A 160 7.28 -7.12 -21.56
C GLU A 160 5.99 -6.53 -22.16
N GLY A 161 5.31 -5.66 -21.38
CA GLY A 161 4.01 -5.09 -21.76
C GLY A 161 2.81 -6.03 -21.51
N GLN A 162 3.04 -7.22 -20.93
CA GLN A 162 2.00 -8.23 -20.68
C GLN A 162 0.92 -7.77 -19.68
N TYR A 163 1.16 -6.67 -18.94
CA TYR A 163 0.25 -6.09 -17.96
C TYR A 163 -0.01 -4.60 -18.21
N ASP A 164 -0.04 -4.17 -19.47
CA ASP A 164 -0.31 -2.79 -19.91
C ASP A 164 -1.81 -2.51 -20.09
N ASP A 165 -2.67 -3.44 -19.69
CA ASP A 165 -4.11 -3.24 -19.67
C ASP A 165 -4.52 -2.48 -18.40
N GLN A 166 -5.32 -1.41 -18.60
CA GLN A 166 -6.03 -0.75 -17.51
C GLN A 166 -7.11 -1.69 -16.99
N ARG A 167 -7.11 -1.94 -15.67
CA ARG A 167 -8.11 -2.84 -15.07
C ARG A 167 -8.40 -2.54 -13.61
N GLU A 168 -9.47 -3.14 -13.12
CA GLU A 168 -9.80 -3.14 -11.72
C GLU A 168 -8.85 -4.06 -10.94
N ILE A 169 -8.38 -3.57 -9.80
CA ILE A 169 -7.49 -4.23 -8.86
C ILE A 169 -8.13 -4.26 -7.47
N PHE A 170 -7.67 -5.13 -6.59
CA PHE A 170 -8.20 -5.14 -5.23
C PHE A 170 -7.62 -3.99 -4.39
N TRP A 171 -6.33 -3.74 -4.48
CA TRP A 171 -5.66 -2.67 -3.72
C TRP A 171 -4.64 -1.92 -4.57
N ALA A 172 -4.56 -0.63 -4.33
CA ALA A 172 -3.56 0.25 -4.89
C ALA A 172 -2.38 0.37 -3.91
N SER A 173 -1.15 0.33 -4.44
CA SER A 173 0.07 0.28 -3.65
C SER A 173 0.36 1.58 -2.92
N GLY A 174 0.71 1.49 -1.62
CA GLY A 174 1.19 2.61 -0.83
C GLY A 174 2.49 3.25 -1.35
N CYS A 175 3.25 2.56 -2.22
CA CYS A 175 4.42 3.13 -2.87
C CYS A 175 4.07 4.40 -3.67
N ALA A 176 2.97 4.34 -4.45
CA ALA A 176 2.41 5.47 -5.16
C ALA A 176 0.94 5.19 -5.46
N PHE A 177 0.01 5.94 -4.85
CA PHE A 177 -1.38 5.83 -5.23
C PHE A 177 -2.14 7.14 -5.08
N MET A 178 -3.04 7.36 -6.02
CA MET A 178 -3.92 8.51 -6.04
C MET A 178 -5.31 8.14 -5.53
N THR A 179 -5.93 9.04 -4.77
CA THR A 179 -7.31 8.90 -4.27
C THR A 179 -7.99 10.26 -4.16
N ARG A 180 -9.32 10.26 -4.01
CA ARG A 180 -10.10 11.48 -3.72
C ARG A 180 -9.91 11.88 -2.26
N LYS A 181 -9.70 13.18 -2.00
CA LYS A 181 -9.48 13.68 -0.64
C LYS A 181 -10.68 13.45 0.27
N ASP A 182 -11.88 13.71 -0.21
CA ASP A 182 -13.12 13.51 0.55
C ASP A 182 -13.33 12.04 0.96
N LEU A 183 -13.08 11.11 0.03
CA LEU A 183 -13.11 9.69 0.32
C LEU A 183 -12.03 9.30 1.35
N PHE A 184 -10.79 9.79 1.15
CA PHE A 184 -9.69 9.47 2.07
C PHE A 184 -9.99 9.95 3.49
N LEU A 185 -10.48 11.17 3.66
CA LEU A 185 -10.82 11.71 4.97
C LEU A 185 -12.01 10.99 5.64
N LYS A 186 -12.86 10.32 4.85
CA LYS A 186 -13.96 9.50 5.36
C LYS A 186 -13.49 8.14 5.90
N ILE A 187 -12.47 7.52 5.28
CA ILE A 187 -12.02 6.15 5.59
C ILE A 187 -10.50 6.06 5.78
N THR A 188 -9.89 7.02 6.40
CA THR A 188 -8.43 7.17 6.62
C THR A 188 -7.69 5.85 6.86
N PHE A 189 -6.38 5.85 6.71
CA PHE A 189 -5.56 4.73 7.14
C PHE A 189 -5.73 4.47 8.64
N ASP A 190 -5.81 3.21 9.01
CA ASP A 190 -5.81 2.81 10.41
C ASP A 190 -4.40 2.94 10.99
N THR A 191 -4.18 3.90 11.88
CA THR A 191 -2.87 4.21 12.46
C THR A 191 -2.31 3.07 13.31
N GLN A 192 -3.15 2.14 13.80
CA GLN A 192 -2.68 0.95 14.52
C GLN A 192 -1.96 -0.04 13.60
N LEU A 193 -2.20 0.00 12.29
CA LEU A 193 -1.45 -0.80 11.34
C LEU A 193 0.00 -0.29 11.23
N PHE A 194 0.26 0.98 11.47
CA PHE A 194 1.55 1.65 11.48
C PHE A 194 2.22 1.70 10.10
N ALA A 195 2.54 0.55 9.53
CA ALA A 195 3.09 0.36 8.19
C ALA A 195 2.74 -1.05 7.68
N TYR A 196 2.61 -1.20 6.36
CA TYR A 196 2.18 -2.39 5.63
C TYR A 196 0.71 -2.76 5.85
N MET A 197 0.01 -3.03 4.77
CA MET A 197 -1.40 -3.41 4.69
C MET A 197 -2.41 -2.28 5.00
N GLU A 198 -2.00 -1.07 5.38
CA GLU A 198 -2.89 0.08 5.58
C GLU A 198 -3.56 0.52 4.27
N GLU A 199 -2.85 0.46 3.16
CA GLU A 199 -3.36 0.74 1.83
C GLU A 199 -4.31 -0.36 1.33
N ILE A 200 -4.06 -1.61 1.73
CA ILE A 200 -4.95 -2.75 1.44
C ILE A 200 -6.25 -2.62 2.23
N ASP A 201 -6.15 -2.26 3.51
CA ASP A 201 -7.30 -1.98 4.36
C ASP A 201 -8.15 -0.82 3.81
N TYR A 202 -7.49 0.28 3.41
CA TYR A 202 -8.14 1.42 2.77
C TYR A 202 -8.85 1.01 1.48
N SER A 203 -8.17 0.29 0.61
CA SER A 203 -8.70 -0.19 -0.67
C SER A 203 -9.90 -1.12 -0.47
N TRP A 204 -9.84 -1.98 0.53
CA TRP A 204 -10.98 -2.83 0.93
C TRP A 204 -12.18 -2.00 1.37
N LYS A 205 -11.97 -1.00 2.25
CA LYS A 205 -13.03 -0.09 2.70
C LYS A 205 -13.62 0.72 1.54
N SER A 206 -12.78 1.15 0.60
CA SER A 206 -13.21 1.82 -0.63
C SER A 206 -14.16 0.94 -1.45
N ILE A 207 -13.82 -0.34 -1.64
CA ILE A 207 -14.71 -1.31 -2.32
C ILE A 207 -16.01 -1.51 -1.54
N LEU A 208 -15.98 -1.59 -0.21
CA LEU A 208 -17.19 -1.72 0.62
C LEU A 208 -18.13 -0.52 0.47
N LEU A 209 -17.60 0.66 0.17
CA LEU A 209 -18.35 1.88 -0.15
C LEU A 209 -18.84 1.93 -1.61
N GLY A 210 -18.48 0.95 -2.45
CA GLY A 210 -18.91 0.87 -3.85
C GLY A 210 -17.94 1.44 -4.86
N TYR A 211 -16.78 1.91 -4.43
CA TYR A 211 -15.76 2.42 -5.34
C TYR A 211 -14.95 1.28 -6.00
N LYS A 212 -14.29 1.63 -7.10
CA LYS A 212 -13.33 0.77 -7.83
C LYS A 212 -11.92 1.24 -7.54
N ASN A 213 -10.98 0.31 -7.43
CA ASN A 213 -9.55 0.60 -7.42
C ASN A 213 -8.97 0.17 -8.77
N LEU A 214 -8.15 0.99 -9.41
CA LEU A 214 -7.66 0.75 -10.77
C LEU A 214 -6.13 0.81 -10.83
N ILE A 215 -5.57 0.15 -11.83
CA ILE A 215 -4.20 0.36 -12.31
C ILE A 215 -4.23 1.23 -13.57
N GLU A 216 -3.34 2.24 -13.65
CA GLU A 216 -3.07 3.01 -14.85
C GLU A 216 -1.62 2.72 -15.31
N PRO A 217 -1.42 1.77 -16.23
CA PRO A 217 -0.09 1.32 -16.61
C PRO A 217 0.70 2.31 -17.48
N LYS A 218 0.03 3.34 -18.06
CA LYS A 218 0.72 4.43 -18.75
C LYS A 218 1.50 5.33 -17.78
N SER A 219 1.11 5.34 -16.53
CA SER A 219 1.85 5.99 -15.45
C SER A 219 2.89 5.02 -14.89
N ILE A 220 4.17 5.40 -14.87
CA ILE A 220 5.27 4.54 -14.42
C ILE A 220 6.03 5.22 -13.29
N VAL A 221 6.20 4.48 -12.21
CA VAL A 221 7.01 4.85 -11.05
C VAL A 221 8.10 3.80 -10.85
N TYR A 222 9.33 4.25 -10.64
CA TYR A 222 10.47 3.40 -10.26
C TYR A 222 10.68 3.48 -8.76
N HIS A 223 10.85 2.33 -8.11
CA HIS A 223 10.97 2.22 -6.66
C HIS A 223 12.23 1.45 -6.26
N SER A 224 12.89 1.87 -5.17
CA SER A 224 14.18 1.26 -4.79
C SER A 224 14.05 -0.02 -3.97
N GLY A 225 12.84 -0.39 -3.56
CA GLY A 225 12.60 -1.63 -2.83
C GLY A 225 12.84 -1.56 -1.32
N GLY A 226 12.91 -0.37 -0.79
CA GLY A 226 12.74 -0.10 0.64
C GLY A 226 14.00 0.09 1.47
N THR A 227 13.89 1.07 2.35
CA THR A 227 14.83 1.40 3.42
C THR A 227 14.86 0.36 4.55
N LEU A 228 13.87 -0.53 4.62
CA LEU A 228 13.85 -1.63 5.59
C LEU A 228 14.41 -2.90 4.94
N ASN A 229 15.49 -3.43 5.51
CA ASN A 229 16.05 -4.72 5.12
C ASN A 229 14.93 -5.76 4.93
N ALA A 230 14.94 -6.46 3.79
CA ALA A 230 13.89 -7.42 3.41
C ALA A 230 13.55 -8.46 4.50
N ARG A 231 14.49 -8.74 5.41
CA ARG A 231 14.36 -9.68 6.54
C ARG A 231 14.41 -9.00 7.90
N SER A 232 13.86 -7.78 8.04
CA SER A 232 13.78 -7.14 9.35
C SER A 232 12.68 -7.78 10.21
N PHE A 233 12.92 -7.86 11.52
CA PHE A 233 11.92 -8.30 12.50
C PHE A 233 10.63 -7.49 12.37
N LEU A 234 10.72 -6.16 12.29
CA LEU A 234 9.55 -5.27 12.21
C LEU A 234 8.73 -5.50 10.94
N LYS A 235 9.37 -5.71 9.79
CA LYS A 235 8.68 -6.00 8.53
C LYS A 235 7.88 -7.30 8.65
N SER A 236 8.50 -8.37 9.14
CA SER A 236 7.83 -9.65 9.36
C SER A 236 6.69 -9.52 10.38
N TYR A 237 6.93 -8.82 11.49
CA TYR A 237 5.93 -8.58 12.53
C TYR A 237 4.69 -7.85 11.98
N PHE A 238 4.88 -6.71 11.30
CA PHE A 238 3.75 -5.94 10.78
C PHE A 238 3.00 -6.71 9.68
N ASN A 239 3.70 -7.39 8.78
CA ASN A 239 3.04 -8.17 7.72
C ASN A 239 2.15 -9.28 8.30
N HIS A 240 2.64 -10.09 9.25
CA HIS A 240 1.84 -11.14 9.89
C HIS A 240 0.71 -10.57 10.73
N ARG A 241 1.00 -9.56 11.58
CA ARG A 241 0.01 -8.93 12.43
C ARG A 241 -1.12 -8.30 11.61
N ASN A 242 -0.77 -7.48 10.63
CA ASN A 242 -1.73 -6.71 9.87
C ASN A 242 -2.56 -7.60 8.94
N SER A 243 -1.93 -8.62 8.29
CA SER A 243 -2.67 -9.62 7.51
C SER A 243 -3.71 -10.36 8.35
N MET A 244 -3.35 -10.77 9.58
CA MET A 244 -4.28 -11.43 10.48
C MET A 244 -5.38 -10.47 11.00
N ILE A 245 -5.06 -9.20 11.28
CA ILE A 245 -6.05 -8.17 11.63
C ILE A 245 -7.06 -8.03 10.48
N LEU A 246 -6.62 -7.85 9.24
CA LEU A 246 -7.54 -7.73 8.10
C LEU A 246 -8.39 -8.98 7.93
N PHE A 247 -7.80 -10.17 8.05
CA PHE A 247 -8.52 -11.43 7.97
C PHE A 247 -9.65 -11.52 9.02
N LEU A 248 -9.36 -11.18 10.26
CA LEU A 248 -10.30 -11.29 11.38
C LEU A 248 -11.38 -10.20 11.38
N THR A 249 -11.13 -9.04 10.77
CA THR A 249 -11.99 -7.85 10.92
C THR A 249 -12.69 -7.39 9.65
N ASN A 250 -12.10 -7.62 8.47
CA ASN A 250 -12.64 -7.09 7.22
C ASN A 250 -13.56 -8.09 6.51
N HIS A 251 -13.38 -9.40 6.75
CA HIS A 251 -14.33 -10.40 6.29
C HIS A 251 -15.66 -10.31 7.04
N ASN A 252 -16.72 -10.84 6.42
CA ASN A 252 -17.94 -11.15 7.14
C ASN A 252 -17.64 -12.25 8.19
N THR A 253 -18.23 -12.13 9.39
CA THR A 253 -17.95 -13.02 10.52
C THR A 253 -18.16 -14.50 10.18
N LEU A 254 -19.26 -14.86 9.49
CA LEU A 254 -19.50 -16.26 9.11
C LEU A 254 -18.44 -16.78 8.14
N PHE A 255 -18.10 -15.99 7.12
CA PHE A 255 -17.07 -16.38 6.15
C PHE A 255 -15.69 -16.47 6.79
N MET A 256 -15.35 -15.55 7.69
CA MET A 256 -14.11 -15.59 8.47
C MET A 256 -14.04 -16.88 9.31
N LEU A 257 -15.12 -17.25 10.02
CA LEU A 257 -15.16 -18.48 10.83
C LEU A 257 -14.98 -19.74 9.97
N LEU A 258 -15.57 -19.80 8.77
CA LEU A 258 -15.38 -20.93 7.84
C LEU A 258 -13.93 -21.07 7.38
N LEU A 259 -13.21 -19.95 7.20
CA LEU A 259 -11.82 -19.93 6.74
C LEU A 259 -10.79 -19.97 7.87
N LEU A 260 -11.21 -19.84 9.14
CA LEU A 260 -10.29 -19.68 10.27
C LEU A 260 -9.36 -20.88 10.43
N ILE A 261 -9.88 -22.10 10.38
CA ILE A 261 -9.06 -23.32 10.53
C ILE A 261 -8.03 -23.45 9.39
N PRO A 262 -8.40 -23.34 8.10
CA PRO A 262 -7.42 -23.29 7.01
C PRO A 262 -6.40 -22.16 7.13
N LYS A 263 -6.83 -20.96 7.55
CA LYS A 263 -5.92 -19.83 7.78
C LYS A 263 -4.90 -20.14 8.86
N LEU A 264 -5.33 -20.64 10.03
CA LEU A 264 -4.43 -21.02 11.11
C LEU A 264 -3.45 -22.13 10.70
N PHE A 265 -3.89 -23.09 9.89
CA PHE A 265 -3.01 -24.11 9.33
C PHE A 265 -1.90 -23.47 8.45
N LEU A 266 -2.24 -22.53 7.57
CA LEU A 266 -1.25 -21.82 6.76
C LEU A 266 -0.26 -21.00 7.61
N GLU A 267 -0.73 -20.42 8.71
CA GLU A 267 0.14 -19.69 9.64
C GLU A 267 1.11 -20.63 10.39
N ILE A 268 0.64 -21.82 10.79
CA ILE A 268 1.51 -22.85 11.39
C ILE A 268 2.57 -23.32 10.37
N VAL A 269 2.19 -23.57 9.12
CA VAL A 269 3.12 -23.93 8.05
C VAL A 269 4.17 -22.83 7.86
N SER A 270 3.79 -21.56 7.94
CA SER A 270 4.73 -20.43 7.90
C SER A 270 5.73 -20.47 9.05
N LEU A 271 5.27 -20.70 10.29
CA LEU A 271 6.15 -20.85 11.47
C LEU A 271 7.14 -22.01 11.30
N LEU A 272 6.67 -23.17 10.87
CA LEU A 272 7.52 -24.34 10.62
C LEU A 272 8.55 -24.05 9.53
N ARG A 273 8.17 -23.34 8.46
CA ARG A 273 9.10 -22.92 7.41
C ARG A 273 10.20 -22.01 7.95
N TYR A 274 9.89 -21.04 8.83
CA TYR A 274 10.92 -20.19 9.45
C TYR A 274 11.88 -20.99 10.32
N LEU A 275 11.38 -21.97 11.09
CA LEU A 275 12.23 -22.87 11.85
C LEU A 275 13.17 -23.70 10.95
N LEU A 276 12.64 -24.30 9.87
CA LEU A 276 13.42 -25.08 8.91
C LEU A 276 14.49 -24.25 8.17
N LEU A 277 14.22 -22.95 7.96
CA LEU A 277 15.16 -22.02 7.33
C LEU A 277 16.07 -21.32 8.34
N PHE A 278 15.98 -21.66 9.63
CA PHE A 278 16.69 -20.99 10.74
C PHE A 278 16.51 -19.47 10.78
N ASP A 279 15.38 -18.96 10.23
CA ASP A 279 15.02 -17.54 10.31
C ASP A 279 14.29 -17.23 11.63
N MET A 280 15.06 -17.24 12.72
CA MET A 280 14.53 -17.02 14.07
C MET A 280 13.93 -15.61 14.23
N LYS A 281 14.42 -14.62 13.46
CA LYS A 281 13.84 -13.25 13.50
C LYS A 281 12.40 -13.26 13.00
N ALA A 282 12.13 -13.86 11.84
CA ALA A 282 10.79 -13.96 11.29
C ALA A 282 9.88 -14.86 12.15
N PHE A 283 10.41 -15.95 12.70
CA PHE A 283 9.69 -16.83 13.62
C PHE A 283 9.17 -16.10 14.85
N PHE A 284 10.03 -15.40 15.59
CA PHE A 284 9.62 -14.65 16.77
C PHE A 284 8.74 -13.43 16.41
N ALA A 285 8.98 -12.78 15.27
CA ALA A 285 8.14 -11.70 14.78
C ALA A 285 6.69 -12.16 14.57
N GLN A 286 6.50 -13.34 13.97
CA GLN A 286 5.17 -13.93 13.76
C GLN A 286 4.51 -14.30 15.09
N LEU A 287 5.23 -14.88 16.05
CA LEU A 287 4.67 -15.17 17.39
C LEU A 287 4.27 -13.88 18.12
N CYS A 288 5.12 -12.85 18.12
CA CYS A 288 4.80 -11.56 18.72
C CYS A 288 3.55 -10.91 18.08
N SER A 289 3.33 -11.13 16.78
CA SER A 289 2.15 -10.62 16.11
C SER A 289 0.85 -11.22 16.67
N TYR A 290 0.84 -12.50 16.99
CA TYR A 290 -0.32 -13.17 17.59
C TYR A 290 -0.54 -12.76 19.04
N VAL A 291 0.54 -12.63 19.82
CA VAL A 291 0.45 -12.11 21.19
C VAL A 291 -0.19 -10.72 21.18
N TRP A 292 0.21 -9.86 20.25
CA TRP A 292 -0.39 -8.52 20.13
C TRP A 292 -1.89 -8.59 19.83
N ILE A 293 -2.33 -9.43 18.88
CA ILE A 293 -3.73 -9.56 18.51
C ILE A 293 -4.57 -10.03 19.71
N ILE A 294 -4.09 -11.05 20.43
CA ILE A 294 -4.78 -11.59 21.61
C ILE A 294 -4.87 -10.55 22.73
N SER A 295 -3.84 -9.70 22.89
CA SER A 295 -3.80 -8.67 23.94
C SER A 295 -4.61 -7.40 23.60
N HIS A 296 -5.15 -7.27 22.36
CA HIS A 296 -5.91 -6.09 21.93
C HIS A 296 -7.36 -6.39 21.49
N PRO A 297 -8.16 -7.15 22.28
CA PRO A 297 -9.51 -7.56 21.86
C PRO A 297 -10.46 -6.37 21.66
N ILE A 298 -10.32 -5.31 22.47
CA ILE A 298 -11.15 -4.11 22.36
C ILE A 298 -10.94 -3.42 21.02
N TYR A 299 -9.68 -3.31 20.56
CA TYR A 299 -9.36 -2.78 19.23
C TYR A 299 -9.99 -3.63 18.13
N MET A 300 -9.87 -4.96 18.20
CA MET A 300 -10.45 -5.87 17.22
C MET A 300 -11.97 -5.73 17.12
N ILE A 301 -12.67 -5.70 18.26
CA ILE A 301 -14.14 -5.52 18.32
C ILE A 301 -14.54 -4.16 17.74
N ARG A 302 -13.84 -3.09 18.12
CA ARG A 302 -14.09 -1.74 17.62
C ARG A 302 -13.93 -1.67 16.11
N ARG A 303 -12.88 -2.32 15.59
CA ARG A 303 -12.59 -2.37 14.17
C ARG A 303 -13.68 -3.13 13.39
N ILE A 304 -14.12 -4.30 13.87
CA ILE A 304 -15.24 -5.06 13.27
C ILE A 304 -16.51 -4.19 13.19
N ARG A 305 -16.82 -3.44 14.26
CA ARG A 305 -17.98 -2.54 14.28
C ARG A 305 -17.84 -1.44 13.21
N ASN A 306 -16.68 -0.79 13.12
CA ASN A 306 -16.42 0.26 12.14
C ASN A 306 -16.55 -0.26 10.71
N ILE A 307 -15.97 -1.42 10.39
CA ILE A 307 -16.09 -2.03 9.04
C ILE A 307 -17.56 -2.34 8.71
N ASN A 308 -18.33 -2.87 9.66
CA ASN A 308 -19.75 -3.15 9.45
C ASN A 308 -20.60 -1.88 9.24
N GLN A 309 -20.22 -0.75 9.83
CA GLN A 309 -20.91 0.54 9.63
C GLN A 309 -20.63 1.16 8.24
N ILE A 310 -19.43 0.94 7.68
CA ILE A 310 -19.06 1.45 6.36
C ILE A 310 -19.77 0.69 5.23
N LYS A 311 -20.21 -0.52 5.49
CA LYS A 311 -20.66 -1.48 4.48
C LYS A 311 -21.95 -1.06 3.76
N ILE A 312 -21.85 -0.71 2.48
CA ILE A 312 -23.00 -0.49 1.58
C ILE A 312 -23.24 -1.75 0.74
N HIS A 313 -22.18 -2.46 0.36
CA HIS A 313 -22.25 -3.63 -0.51
C HIS A 313 -22.21 -4.97 0.24
N SER A 314 -22.83 -6.00 -0.38
CA SER A 314 -22.90 -7.35 0.19
C SER A 314 -21.52 -8.04 0.20
N LEU A 315 -21.41 -9.09 1.03
CA LEU A 315 -20.22 -9.97 1.06
C LEU A 315 -19.86 -10.52 -0.34
N CYS A 316 -20.88 -10.87 -1.15
CA CYS A 316 -20.66 -11.42 -2.49
C CYS A 316 -19.90 -10.47 -3.41
N SER A 317 -20.10 -9.15 -3.29
CA SER A 317 -19.40 -8.16 -4.12
C SER A 317 -17.90 -8.12 -3.82
N ILE A 318 -17.50 -8.25 -2.55
CA ILE A 318 -16.09 -8.32 -2.14
C ILE A 318 -15.45 -9.63 -2.59
N LEU A 319 -16.11 -10.77 -2.35
CA LEU A 319 -15.55 -12.08 -2.71
C LEU A 319 -15.32 -12.24 -4.22
N ASN A 320 -16.11 -11.54 -5.05
CA ASN A 320 -15.91 -11.56 -6.50
C ASN A 320 -14.66 -10.77 -6.92
N LYS A 321 -14.13 -9.89 -6.08
CA LYS A 321 -12.91 -9.12 -6.32
C LYS A 321 -11.66 -9.78 -5.70
N MET A 322 -11.85 -10.77 -4.83
CA MET A 322 -10.77 -11.54 -4.22
C MET A 322 -10.41 -12.77 -5.06
N TYR A 323 -9.16 -13.19 -4.94
CA TYR A 323 -8.73 -14.47 -5.48
C TYR A 323 -9.29 -15.61 -4.62
N LYS A 324 -10.16 -16.45 -5.22
CA LYS A 324 -10.97 -17.46 -4.51
C LYS A 324 -10.20 -18.73 -4.13
N SER A 325 -8.88 -18.71 -4.13
CA SER A 325 -8.01 -19.83 -3.77
C SER A 325 -6.87 -19.33 -2.89
N SER A 326 -6.03 -20.22 -2.37
CA SER A 326 -4.81 -19.84 -1.64
C SER A 326 -3.66 -19.57 -2.60
N ILE A 327 -3.12 -18.35 -2.62
CA ILE A 327 -1.91 -18.02 -3.37
C ILE A 327 -0.69 -18.81 -2.84
N VAL A 328 -0.65 -19.08 -1.53
CA VAL A 328 0.39 -19.90 -0.90
C VAL A 328 0.38 -21.32 -1.47
N PHE A 329 -0.80 -21.94 -1.53
CA PHE A 329 -0.93 -23.29 -2.09
C PHE A 329 -0.57 -23.32 -3.58
N LYS A 330 -1.05 -22.35 -4.36
CA LYS A 330 -0.75 -22.24 -5.80
C LYS A 330 0.76 -22.09 -6.04
N TYR A 331 1.43 -21.24 -5.30
CA TYR A 331 2.86 -20.96 -5.48
C TYR A 331 3.74 -22.11 -4.99
N PHE A 332 3.58 -22.54 -3.74
CA PHE A 332 4.51 -23.50 -3.11
C PHE A 332 4.23 -24.95 -3.49
N ILE A 333 2.98 -25.35 -3.69
CA ILE A 333 2.60 -26.73 -4.00
C ILE A 333 2.42 -26.92 -5.50
N LEU A 334 1.59 -26.07 -6.15
CA LEU A 334 1.31 -26.23 -7.59
C LEU A 334 2.34 -25.55 -8.49
N ARG A 335 3.36 -24.89 -7.91
CA ARG A 335 4.47 -24.23 -8.62
C ARG A 335 4.03 -23.16 -9.64
N LYS A 336 2.84 -22.59 -9.47
CA LYS A 336 2.36 -21.47 -10.27
C LYS A 336 3.01 -20.18 -9.79
N LYS A 337 3.90 -19.63 -10.60
CA LYS A 337 4.77 -18.51 -10.21
C LYS A 337 4.38 -17.19 -10.86
N LYS A 338 3.72 -17.22 -12.04
CA LYS A 338 3.30 -16.04 -12.78
C LYS A 338 1.83 -15.73 -12.50
N TYR A 339 1.48 -14.44 -12.54
CA TYR A 339 0.08 -14.02 -12.39
C TYR A 339 -0.83 -14.66 -13.46
N SER A 340 -0.36 -14.73 -14.71
CA SER A 340 -1.10 -15.36 -15.82
C SER A 340 -1.45 -16.83 -15.56
N GLU A 341 -0.65 -17.56 -14.79
CA GLU A 341 -0.90 -18.97 -14.44
C GLU A 341 -1.98 -19.14 -13.36
N LEU A 342 -2.37 -18.05 -12.68
CA LEU A 342 -3.39 -18.09 -11.61
C LEU A 342 -4.80 -17.91 -12.15
N ILE A 343 -4.95 -17.20 -13.27
CA ILE A 343 -6.24 -16.82 -13.86
C ILE A 343 -6.76 -17.89 -14.84
N ASN A 344 -5.88 -18.78 -15.27
CA ASN A 344 -6.19 -19.97 -16.05
C ASN A 344 -6.35 -21.17 -15.08
#